data_eb66df16cdd9cb61359d2a4962ee1fe4
#
_entry.id   eb66df16cdd9cb61359d2a4962ee1fe4
#
_cell.length_a   1.000
_cell.length_b   1.000
_cell.length_c   1.000
_cell.angle_alpha   90.00
_cell.angle_beta   90.00
_cell.angle_gamma   90.00
#
_symmetry.space_group_name_H-M   'P 1'
#
loop_
_entity.id
_entity.type
_entity.pdbx_description
1 polymer ?
#
loop_
_entity_poly.entity_id
_entity_poly.type
_entity_poly.pdbx_seq_one_letter_code
_entity_poly.pdbx_strand_id
1 'polypeptide(L)'
;MSVGCTLCFPMDDHPRTAGWNGRSKNLIYANDEKWRIGRDILARYTGTEPEGFEKQIILTNFGYYTERFAAIAGDVVATRGTAMAAMHSARLGVSVIDFSIGSPVAALIIEVLATAEPKATLFLGICGGLHRSLVVGDLILPTAAIRDEGASRHFMPQQVPALPTFKIQKFVSQIVVEDGLDYRTGVVHTTDYRFWEFDERFKQQLYEERALAIDMETATLFSVGFASKVPIGALLLVSDLPLTEGGVKTRDQARAVFHAHTDRHIEIGIRAMSEIAERGEHIRHYRW
;
A
#
# COMPACT_ATOMS: atom_id res chain seq x y z
N MET A 1 -23.07 -14.38 51.02
CA MET A 1 -23.73 -14.59 49.74
C MET A 1 -22.79 -14.07 48.66
N SER A 2 -22.01 -14.96 48.08
CA SER A 2 -21.05 -14.62 46.98
C SER A 2 -21.75 -14.92 45.68
N VAL A 3 -21.86 -13.90 44.84
CA VAL A 3 -22.36 -14.02 43.44
C VAL A 3 -21.15 -14.28 42.55
N GLY A 4 -21.00 -15.54 42.14
CA GLY A 4 -19.99 -15.93 41.18
C GLY A 4 -20.39 -15.47 39.78
N CYS A 5 -19.51 -14.70 39.15
CA CYS A 5 -19.60 -14.36 37.72
C CYS A 5 -18.84 -15.45 36.95
N THR A 6 -19.58 -16.42 36.38
CA THR A 6 -19.02 -17.46 35.52
C THR A 6 -19.48 -17.18 34.10
N LEU A 7 -18.69 -16.44 33.36
CA LEU A 7 -18.73 -16.42 31.90
C LEU A 7 -17.41 -17.00 31.38
N CYS A 8 -17.26 -18.31 31.53
CA CYS A 8 -16.30 -19.08 30.74
C CYS A 8 -16.97 -19.39 29.40
N PHE A 9 -16.51 -18.78 28.33
CA PHE A 9 -16.77 -19.29 26.98
C PHE A 9 -15.98 -20.58 26.80
N PRO A 10 -16.59 -21.68 26.32
CA PRO A 10 -15.84 -22.89 26.02
C PRO A 10 -14.85 -22.55 24.91
N MET A 11 -13.57 -22.79 25.16
CA MET A 11 -12.56 -22.86 24.09
C MET A 11 -12.85 -24.15 23.33
N ASP A 12 -13.45 -24.03 22.17
CA ASP A 12 -13.61 -25.16 21.25
C ASP A 12 -12.22 -25.70 20.90
N ASP A 13 -11.99 -26.94 21.29
CA ASP A 13 -10.89 -27.77 20.84
C ASP A 13 -11.02 -28.00 19.34
N HIS A 14 -10.48 -27.09 18.53
CA HIS A 14 -10.28 -27.37 17.12
C HIS A 14 -9.24 -28.50 16.98
N PRO A 15 -9.57 -29.60 16.32
CA PRO A 15 -8.63 -30.69 16.12
C PRO A 15 -7.40 -30.16 15.42
N ARG A 16 -6.24 -30.31 16.05
CA ARG A 16 -4.94 -30.09 15.42
C ARG A 16 -4.81 -31.09 14.29
N THR A 17 -5.16 -30.68 13.08
CA THR A 17 -4.99 -31.52 11.90
C THR A 17 -3.51 -31.79 11.72
N ALA A 18 -3.15 -33.06 11.88
CA ALA A 18 -1.87 -33.61 11.47
C ALA A 18 -1.64 -33.32 9.99
N GLY A 19 -0.46 -32.78 9.64
CA GLY A 19 -0.06 -32.58 8.25
C GLY A 19 0.30 -31.16 7.87
N TRP A 20 1.07 -30.46 8.70
CA TRP A 20 1.70 -29.18 8.33
C TRP A 20 2.98 -29.45 7.54
N ASN A 21 2.84 -29.65 6.23
CA ASN A 21 3.97 -29.53 5.30
C ASN A 21 4.28 -28.05 5.14
N GLY A 22 5.20 -27.54 5.92
CA GLY A 22 6.03 -26.32 5.83
C GLY A 22 5.63 -25.08 5.00
N ARG A 23 4.49 -25.05 4.35
CA ARG A 23 3.98 -23.87 3.64
C ARG A 23 3.15 -23.05 4.62
N SER A 24 3.54 -21.81 4.84
CA SER A 24 2.75 -20.82 5.58
C SER A 24 1.43 -20.58 4.83
N LYS A 25 0.43 -21.42 5.06
CA LYS A 25 -0.90 -21.21 4.50
C LYS A 25 -1.46 -19.95 5.18
N ASN A 26 -1.56 -18.86 4.43
CA ASN A 26 -2.27 -17.67 4.86
C ASN A 26 -3.71 -18.06 5.22
N LEU A 27 -4.22 -17.60 6.36
CA LEU A 27 -5.59 -17.90 6.81
C LEU A 27 -6.65 -17.53 5.75
N ILE A 28 -6.41 -16.47 4.96
CA ILE A 28 -7.28 -16.06 3.86
C ILE A 28 -7.31 -17.10 2.74
N TYR A 29 -6.19 -17.78 2.48
CA TYR A 29 -6.08 -18.84 1.48
C TYR A 29 -6.06 -20.24 2.13
N ALA A 30 -6.76 -20.44 3.24
CA ALA A 30 -6.96 -21.77 3.81
C ALA A 30 -7.69 -22.73 2.85
N ASN A 31 -8.30 -22.20 1.79
CA ASN A 31 -8.94 -22.90 0.71
C ASN A 31 -7.99 -22.97 -0.50
N ASP A 32 -7.54 -24.17 -0.88
CA ASP A 32 -6.65 -24.40 -2.02
C ASP A 32 -7.27 -23.92 -3.35
N GLU A 33 -8.61 -23.92 -3.46
CA GLU A 33 -9.31 -23.38 -4.63
C GLU A 33 -9.17 -21.85 -4.71
N LYS A 34 -9.38 -21.14 -3.61
CA LYS A 34 -9.20 -19.68 -3.57
C LYS A 34 -7.75 -19.31 -3.92
N TRP A 35 -6.78 -20.06 -3.43
CA TRP A 35 -5.37 -19.88 -3.79
C TRP A 35 -5.12 -20.05 -5.29
N ARG A 36 -5.63 -21.13 -5.88
CA ARG A 36 -5.51 -21.40 -7.32
C ARG A 36 -6.17 -20.29 -8.16
N ILE A 37 -7.37 -19.84 -7.77
CA ILE A 37 -8.09 -18.76 -8.45
C ILE A 37 -7.32 -17.44 -8.29
N GLY A 38 -6.77 -17.15 -7.12
CA GLY A 38 -5.96 -15.94 -6.88
C GLY A 38 -4.72 -15.87 -7.76
N ARG A 39 -4.05 -16.99 -7.97
CA ARG A 39 -2.91 -17.11 -8.91
C ARG A 39 -3.32 -16.81 -10.35
N ASP A 40 -4.41 -17.44 -10.81
CA ASP A 40 -4.96 -17.19 -12.16
C ASP A 40 -5.33 -15.71 -12.37
N ILE A 41 -5.98 -15.10 -11.37
CA ILE A 41 -6.35 -13.68 -11.42
C ILE A 41 -5.09 -12.81 -11.49
N LEU A 42 -4.08 -13.06 -10.65
CA LEU A 42 -2.83 -12.29 -10.66
C LEU A 42 -2.18 -12.36 -12.03
N ALA A 43 -1.99 -13.57 -12.56
CA ALA A 43 -1.37 -13.81 -13.88
C ALA A 43 -2.14 -13.11 -15.00
N ARG A 44 -3.46 -13.28 -15.03
CA ARG A 44 -4.32 -12.70 -16.07
C ARG A 44 -4.37 -11.17 -16.00
N TYR A 45 -4.38 -10.57 -14.81
CA TYR A 45 -4.51 -9.12 -14.65
C TYR A 45 -3.19 -8.38 -14.86
N THR A 46 -2.06 -8.97 -14.50
CA THR A 46 -0.74 -8.34 -14.62
C THR A 46 0.07 -8.84 -15.83
N GLY A 47 -0.31 -9.98 -16.42
CA GLY A 47 0.48 -10.65 -17.45
C GLY A 47 1.71 -11.38 -16.88
N THR A 48 1.79 -11.58 -15.56
CA THR A 48 2.93 -12.20 -14.89
C THR A 48 2.45 -13.30 -13.93
N GLU A 49 3.00 -14.50 -14.09
CA GLU A 49 2.77 -15.59 -13.13
C GLU A 49 3.35 -15.23 -11.74
N PRO A 50 2.78 -15.74 -10.64
CA PRO A 50 3.25 -15.40 -9.29
C PRO A 50 4.75 -15.61 -9.06
N GLU A 51 5.35 -16.59 -9.71
CA GLU A 51 6.79 -16.90 -9.64
C GLU A 51 7.66 -15.92 -10.44
N GLY A 52 7.07 -15.16 -11.35
CA GLY A 52 7.75 -14.14 -12.15
C GLY A 52 7.94 -12.82 -11.41
N PHE A 53 7.32 -12.65 -10.24
CA PHE A 53 7.51 -11.47 -9.41
C PHE A 53 8.76 -11.58 -8.55
N GLU A 54 9.51 -10.48 -8.46
CA GLU A 54 10.50 -10.31 -7.40
C GLU A 54 9.80 -10.26 -6.02
N LYS A 55 10.55 -10.52 -4.96
CA LYS A 55 9.97 -10.56 -3.61
C LYS A 55 9.82 -9.18 -2.96
N GLN A 56 10.40 -8.16 -3.54
CA GLN A 56 10.21 -6.75 -3.21
C GLN A 56 9.38 -6.10 -4.30
N ILE A 57 8.22 -5.54 -3.90
CA ILE A 57 7.24 -5.04 -4.86
C ILE A 57 6.91 -3.59 -4.56
N ILE A 58 6.99 -2.75 -5.58
CA ILE A 58 6.48 -1.38 -5.56
C ILE A 58 5.09 -1.40 -6.20
N LEU A 59 4.12 -0.84 -5.50
CA LEU A 59 2.78 -0.57 -6.03
C LEU A 59 2.67 0.91 -6.37
N THR A 60 2.06 1.22 -7.49
CA THR A 60 1.72 2.59 -7.89
C THR A 60 0.38 2.61 -8.61
N ASN A 61 -0.22 3.77 -8.70
CA ASN A 61 -1.48 4.00 -9.41
C ASN A 61 -1.31 4.96 -10.62
N PHE A 62 -0.06 5.13 -11.08
CA PHE A 62 0.25 6.00 -12.23
C PHE A 62 1.32 5.40 -13.14
N GLY A 63 1.01 5.24 -14.42
CA GLY A 63 1.90 4.65 -15.43
C GLY A 63 3.25 5.38 -15.58
N TYR A 64 3.34 6.67 -15.26
CA TYR A 64 4.61 7.41 -15.27
C TYR A 64 5.68 6.76 -14.37
N TYR A 65 5.29 6.20 -13.21
CA TYR A 65 6.22 5.51 -12.32
C TYR A 65 6.82 4.26 -12.94
N THR A 66 6.03 3.51 -13.72
CA THR A 66 6.54 2.33 -14.43
C THR A 66 7.53 2.69 -15.52
N GLU A 67 7.28 3.79 -16.25
CA GLU A 67 8.20 4.32 -17.26
C GLU A 67 9.52 4.76 -16.63
N ARG A 68 9.47 5.48 -15.51
CA ARG A 68 10.68 5.91 -14.78
C ARG A 68 11.44 4.74 -14.17
N PHE A 69 10.74 3.75 -13.62
CA PHE A 69 11.36 2.52 -13.15
C PHE A 69 12.15 1.83 -14.27
N ALA A 70 11.56 1.71 -15.46
CA ALA A 70 12.22 1.10 -16.61
C ALA A 70 13.50 1.85 -17.01
N ALA A 71 13.44 3.19 -17.00
CA ALA A 71 14.60 4.03 -17.34
C ALA A 71 15.75 3.88 -16.32
N ILE A 72 15.44 3.76 -15.03
CA ILE A 72 16.42 3.60 -13.94
C ILE A 72 17.00 2.18 -13.91
N ALA A 73 16.13 1.17 -14.04
CA ALA A 73 16.53 -0.24 -13.93
C ALA A 73 17.35 -0.72 -15.14
N GLY A 74 16.95 -0.37 -16.36
CA GLY A 74 17.66 -0.72 -17.60
C GLY A 74 17.56 -2.17 -18.04
N ASP A 75 17.24 -3.11 -17.13
CA ASP A 75 17.12 -4.56 -17.38
C ASP A 75 15.67 -5.08 -17.28
N VAL A 76 14.70 -4.22 -17.59
CA VAL A 76 13.29 -4.50 -17.27
C VAL A 76 12.65 -5.50 -18.21
N VAL A 77 11.98 -6.50 -17.64
CA VAL A 77 10.96 -7.29 -18.31
C VAL A 77 9.60 -6.66 -18.03
N ALA A 78 8.99 -6.10 -19.07
CA ALA A 78 7.67 -5.46 -18.97
C ALA A 78 6.57 -6.44 -19.37
N THR A 79 5.51 -6.50 -18.57
CA THR A 79 4.31 -7.31 -18.84
C THR A 79 3.06 -6.45 -18.74
N ARG A 80 2.01 -6.85 -19.42
CA ARG A 80 0.70 -6.23 -19.36
C ARG A 80 -0.38 -7.29 -19.45
N GLY A 81 -1.20 -7.36 -18.43
CA GLY A 81 -2.39 -8.19 -18.43
C GLY A 81 -3.64 -7.42 -18.88
N THR A 82 -4.79 -7.97 -18.53
CA THR A 82 -6.08 -7.40 -18.93
C THR A 82 -6.44 -6.11 -18.18
N ALA A 83 -5.81 -5.85 -17.02
CA ALA A 83 -6.16 -4.72 -16.16
C ALA A 83 -4.96 -3.88 -15.72
N MET A 84 -3.78 -4.47 -15.55
CA MET A 84 -2.62 -3.86 -14.90
C MET A 84 -1.37 -4.05 -15.76
N ALA A 85 -0.37 -3.18 -15.53
CA ALA A 85 0.97 -3.34 -16.08
C ALA A 85 1.94 -3.69 -14.95
N ALA A 86 2.90 -4.57 -15.24
CA ALA A 86 3.97 -4.87 -14.30
C ALA A 86 5.34 -4.79 -14.99
N MET A 87 6.37 -4.50 -14.22
CA MET A 87 7.76 -4.46 -14.66
C MET A 87 8.65 -5.11 -13.62
N HIS A 88 9.61 -5.88 -14.08
CA HIS A 88 10.47 -6.70 -13.23
C HIS A 88 11.93 -6.42 -13.55
N SER A 89 12.74 -6.16 -12.54
CA SER A 89 14.20 -6.02 -12.65
C SER A 89 14.87 -7.02 -11.73
N ALA A 90 15.45 -8.06 -12.30
CA ALA A 90 16.22 -9.05 -11.55
C ALA A 90 17.48 -8.43 -10.94
N ARG A 91 18.10 -7.45 -11.62
CA ARG A 91 19.27 -6.73 -11.12
C ARG A 91 18.99 -5.97 -9.84
N LEU A 92 17.81 -5.34 -9.74
CA LEU A 92 17.38 -4.60 -8.55
C LEU A 92 16.67 -5.50 -7.54
N GLY A 93 16.25 -6.71 -7.91
CA GLY A 93 15.41 -7.57 -7.09
C GLY A 93 14.03 -6.97 -6.80
N VAL A 94 13.50 -6.14 -7.70
CA VAL A 94 12.28 -5.34 -7.51
C VAL A 94 11.32 -5.50 -8.68
N SER A 95 10.04 -5.70 -8.36
CA SER A 95 8.93 -5.58 -9.32
C SER A 95 8.13 -4.32 -9.05
N VAL A 96 7.58 -3.70 -10.09
CA VAL A 96 6.64 -2.57 -10.00
C VAL A 96 5.33 -2.95 -10.64
N ILE A 97 4.19 -2.62 -10.00
CA ILE A 97 2.85 -2.85 -10.54
C ILE A 97 2.11 -1.51 -10.56
N ASP A 98 1.63 -1.10 -11.73
CA ASP A 98 0.61 -0.06 -11.87
C ASP A 98 -0.76 -0.74 -11.79
N PHE A 99 -1.43 -0.55 -10.63
CA PHE A 99 -2.74 -1.17 -10.36
C PHE A 99 -3.91 -0.23 -10.61
N SER A 100 -3.66 1.02 -11.10
CA SER A 100 -4.69 2.04 -11.29
C SER A 100 -5.20 2.64 -9.96
N ILE A 101 -6.35 3.32 -9.97
CA ILE A 101 -6.84 4.17 -8.88
C ILE A 101 -8.02 3.51 -8.16
N GLY A 102 -8.04 3.66 -6.84
CA GLY A 102 -9.19 3.42 -5.98
C GLY A 102 -9.09 2.17 -5.12
N SER A 103 -9.73 2.24 -3.98
CA SER A 103 -9.73 1.23 -2.93
C SER A 103 -10.17 -0.17 -3.38
N PRO A 104 -11.19 -0.36 -4.23
CA PRO A 104 -11.55 -1.71 -4.71
C PRO A 104 -10.43 -2.39 -5.49
N VAL A 105 -9.70 -1.63 -6.32
CA VAL A 105 -8.58 -2.19 -7.10
C VAL A 105 -7.37 -2.43 -6.20
N ALA A 106 -7.12 -1.54 -5.24
CA ALA A 106 -6.10 -1.72 -4.21
C ALA A 106 -6.33 -2.99 -3.38
N ALA A 107 -7.59 -3.25 -2.97
CA ALA A 107 -7.95 -4.46 -2.26
C ALA A 107 -7.70 -5.72 -3.12
N LEU A 108 -8.14 -5.69 -4.37
CA LEU A 108 -7.97 -6.79 -5.31
C LEU A 108 -6.49 -7.15 -5.51
N ILE A 109 -5.66 -6.15 -5.84
CA ILE A 109 -4.24 -6.45 -6.13
C ILE A 109 -3.52 -7.00 -4.90
N ILE A 110 -3.72 -6.44 -3.72
CA ILE A 110 -3.07 -6.95 -2.50
C ILE A 110 -3.53 -8.37 -2.18
N GLU A 111 -4.81 -8.67 -2.34
CA GLU A 111 -5.34 -10.00 -2.05
C GLU A 111 -4.74 -11.06 -2.98
N VAL A 112 -4.67 -10.81 -4.29
CA VAL A 112 -4.10 -11.77 -5.23
C VAL A 112 -2.57 -11.81 -5.18
N LEU A 113 -1.92 -10.66 -4.86
CA LEU A 113 -0.47 -10.55 -4.72
C LEU A 113 0.07 -11.43 -3.57
N ALA A 114 -0.75 -11.74 -2.57
CA ALA A 114 -0.40 -12.70 -1.53
C ALA A 114 0.05 -14.06 -2.11
N THR A 115 -0.40 -14.42 -3.32
CA THR A 115 0.00 -15.67 -4.00
C THR A 115 1.44 -15.64 -4.55
N ALA A 116 2.02 -14.46 -4.75
CA ALA A 116 3.44 -14.28 -5.09
C ALA A 116 4.34 -14.28 -3.84
N GLU A 117 3.75 -14.29 -2.63
CA GLU A 117 4.47 -14.32 -1.35
C GLU A 117 5.54 -13.21 -1.23
N PRO A 118 5.18 -11.92 -1.41
CA PRO A 118 6.13 -10.84 -1.32
C PRO A 118 6.73 -10.73 0.09
N LYS A 119 8.02 -10.39 0.18
CA LYS A 119 8.70 -10.13 1.45
C LYS A 119 8.54 -8.69 1.90
N ALA A 120 8.40 -7.77 0.97
CA ALA A 120 8.13 -6.37 1.21
C ALA A 120 7.33 -5.78 0.06
N THR A 121 6.38 -4.90 0.40
CA THR A 121 5.60 -4.13 -0.58
C THR A 121 5.61 -2.67 -0.17
N LEU A 122 5.86 -1.76 -1.11
CA LEU A 122 5.84 -0.32 -0.88
C LEU A 122 4.87 0.36 -1.85
N PHE A 123 3.90 1.07 -1.32
CA PHE A 123 3.03 1.93 -2.13
C PHE A 123 3.69 3.29 -2.33
N LEU A 124 3.92 3.66 -3.58
CA LEU A 124 4.32 4.99 -4.00
C LEU A 124 3.10 5.67 -4.64
N GLY A 125 2.36 6.38 -3.81
CA GLY A 125 1.15 7.11 -4.19
C GLY A 125 1.34 8.62 -4.16
N ILE A 126 0.32 9.33 -4.61
CA ILE A 126 0.21 10.77 -4.45
C ILE A 126 -1.00 11.10 -3.58
N CYS A 127 -0.94 12.22 -2.87
CA CYS A 127 -2.00 12.64 -1.96
C CYS A 127 -2.26 14.15 -2.04
N GLY A 128 -3.45 14.57 -1.63
CA GLY A 128 -3.74 15.96 -1.31
C GLY A 128 -3.24 16.30 0.10
N GLY A 129 -2.45 17.35 0.25
CA GLY A 129 -1.99 17.83 1.55
C GLY A 129 -3.09 18.64 2.25
N LEU A 130 -3.41 18.28 3.51
CA LEU A 130 -4.48 18.92 4.28
C LEU A 130 -3.95 19.89 5.34
N HIS A 131 -2.75 19.69 5.83
CA HIS A 131 -2.16 20.54 6.85
C HIS A 131 -1.50 21.79 6.24
N ARG A 132 -1.72 22.95 6.85
CA ARG A 132 -1.24 24.27 6.37
C ARG A 132 0.28 24.41 6.24
N SER A 133 1.07 23.53 6.87
CA SER A 133 2.54 23.56 6.76
C SER A 133 3.08 22.74 5.59
N LEU A 134 2.21 22.05 4.88
CA LEU A 134 2.61 21.25 3.72
C LEU A 134 2.76 22.12 2.48
N VAL A 135 3.67 21.72 1.64
CA VAL A 135 3.85 22.26 0.29
C VAL A 135 3.82 21.13 -0.75
N VAL A 136 3.49 21.47 -1.98
CA VAL A 136 3.57 20.51 -3.09
C VAL A 136 5.02 20.03 -3.24
N GLY A 137 5.20 18.71 -3.32
CA GLY A 137 6.50 18.06 -3.31
C GLY A 137 6.92 17.46 -1.97
N ASP A 138 6.24 17.81 -0.87
CA ASP A 138 6.51 17.16 0.43
C ASP A 138 6.27 15.66 0.37
N LEU A 139 7.11 14.92 1.09
CA LEU A 139 6.96 13.48 1.29
C LEU A 139 6.22 13.20 2.59
N ILE A 140 5.21 12.33 2.52
CA ILE A 140 4.46 11.86 3.68
C ILE A 140 4.72 10.38 3.89
N LEU A 141 5.16 10.04 5.08
CA LEU A 141 5.32 8.68 5.57
C LEU A 141 4.15 8.36 6.53
N PRO A 142 3.07 7.72 6.06
CA PRO A 142 1.89 7.47 6.89
C PRO A 142 2.21 6.59 8.09
N THR A 143 1.74 6.99 9.27
CA THR A 143 1.81 6.17 10.49
C THR A 143 0.55 5.36 10.71
N ALA A 144 -0.57 5.82 10.16
CA ALA A 144 -1.86 5.14 10.10
C ALA A 144 -2.70 5.74 8.98
N ALA A 145 -3.78 5.06 8.60
CA ALA A 145 -4.78 5.64 7.71
C ALA A 145 -6.20 5.49 8.29
N ILE A 146 -7.03 6.53 8.09
CA ILE A 146 -8.46 6.53 8.40
C ILE A 146 -9.18 5.79 7.27
N ARG A 147 -10.04 4.86 7.65
CA ARG A 147 -10.77 3.96 6.75
C ARG A 147 -12.15 4.53 6.42
N ASP A 148 -12.21 5.57 5.59
CA ASP A 148 -13.46 6.16 5.09
C ASP A 148 -13.77 5.71 3.66
N GLU A 149 -13.44 4.46 3.36
CA GLU A 149 -13.69 3.75 2.12
C GLU A 149 -14.41 2.43 2.38
N GLY A 150 -15.02 1.87 1.35
CA GLY A 150 -15.86 0.68 1.50
C GLY A 150 -15.11 -0.65 1.46
N ALA A 151 -14.01 -0.74 0.70
CA ALA A 151 -13.35 -1.99 0.34
C ALA A 151 -12.74 -2.73 1.53
N SER A 152 -12.03 -2.03 2.41
CA SER A 152 -11.34 -2.66 3.54
C SER A 152 -12.30 -3.28 4.58
N ARG A 153 -13.57 -2.87 4.58
CA ARG A 153 -14.60 -3.42 5.52
C ARG A 153 -14.90 -4.89 5.27
N HIS A 154 -14.66 -5.39 4.06
CA HIS A 154 -14.79 -6.80 3.72
C HIS A 154 -13.71 -7.69 4.31
N PHE A 155 -12.58 -7.10 4.73
CA PHE A 155 -11.40 -7.81 5.23
C PHE A 155 -11.22 -7.67 6.75
N MET A 156 -11.56 -6.50 7.29
CA MET A 156 -11.34 -6.19 8.70
C MET A 156 -12.51 -5.39 9.26
N PRO A 157 -12.94 -5.62 10.52
CA PRO A 157 -13.90 -4.76 11.21
C PRO A 157 -13.50 -3.28 11.14
N GLN A 158 -14.48 -2.38 11.08
CA GLN A 158 -14.23 -0.94 10.89
C GLN A 158 -13.36 -0.33 12.00
N GLN A 159 -13.44 -0.85 13.22
CA GLN A 159 -12.70 -0.37 14.39
C GLN A 159 -11.21 -0.73 14.37
N VAL A 160 -10.80 -1.67 13.51
CA VAL A 160 -9.39 -2.04 13.38
C VAL A 160 -8.67 -0.94 12.59
N PRO A 161 -7.62 -0.30 13.17
CA PRO A 161 -6.90 0.75 12.46
C PRO A 161 -6.13 0.19 11.27
N ALA A 162 -6.05 0.97 10.20
CA ALA A 162 -5.18 0.67 9.07
C ALA A 162 -3.75 1.14 9.39
N LEU A 163 -2.84 0.19 9.59
CA LEU A 163 -1.46 0.46 9.99
C LEU A 163 -0.48 -0.13 8.97
N PRO A 164 0.58 0.59 8.62
CA PRO A 164 1.64 0.06 7.78
C PRO A 164 2.50 -0.97 8.54
N THR A 165 3.26 -1.75 7.81
CA THR A 165 4.32 -2.58 8.38
C THR A 165 5.46 -1.68 8.85
N PHE A 166 5.61 -1.53 10.16
CA PHE A 166 6.57 -0.62 10.80
C PHE A 166 7.99 -0.76 10.26
N LYS A 167 8.44 -1.98 10.00
CA LYS A 167 9.80 -2.23 9.52
C LYS A 167 10.03 -1.63 8.13
N ILE A 168 9.04 -1.68 7.24
CA ILE A 168 9.12 -1.04 5.91
C ILE A 168 9.19 0.48 6.07
N GLN A 169 8.30 1.07 6.89
CA GLN A 169 8.31 2.51 7.14
C GLN A 169 9.65 2.98 7.70
N LYS A 170 10.24 2.22 8.63
CA LYS A 170 11.57 2.50 9.18
C LYS A 170 12.66 2.51 8.10
N PHE A 171 12.66 1.54 7.18
CA PHE A 171 13.62 1.52 6.07
C PHE A 171 13.43 2.73 5.15
N VAL A 172 12.20 3.00 4.74
CA VAL A 172 11.90 4.14 3.88
C VAL A 172 12.31 5.47 4.53
N SER A 173 12.01 5.65 5.84
CA SER A 173 12.41 6.86 6.57
C SER A 173 13.93 7.06 6.58
N GLN A 174 14.69 5.98 6.76
CA GLN A 174 16.14 6.02 6.76
C GLN A 174 16.68 6.46 5.38
N ILE A 175 16.17 5.89 4.30
CA ILE A 175 16.58 6.25 2.93
C ILE A 175 16.29 7.73 2.63
N VAL A 176 15.10 8.23 3.01
CA VAL A 176 14.75 9.66 2.83
C VAL A 176 15.77 10.56 3.54
N VAL A 177 16.12 10.24 4.79
CA VAL A 177 17.10 11.03 5.57
C VAL A 177 18.52 10.92 5.00
N GLU A 178 18.95 9.72 4.60
CA GLU A 178 20.26 9.50 3.97
C GLU A 178 20.41 10.27 2.65
N ASP A 179 19.30 10.47 1.94
CA ASP A 179 19.25 11.30 0.72
C ASP A 179 19.20 12.81 1.00
N GLY A 180 19.29 13.21 2.27
CA GLY A 180 19.26 14.61 2.70
C GLY A 180 17.90 15.26 2.54
N LEU A 181 16.82 14.48 2.52
CA LEU A 181 15.44 14.94 2.38
C LEU A 181 14.71 14.87 3.72
N ASP A 182 13.67 15.71 3.82
CA ASP A 182 12.71 15.67 4.92
C ASP A 182 11.45 14.91 4.52
N TYR A 183 10.75 14.41 5.51
CA TYR A 183 9.42 13.83 5.36
C TYR A 183 8.53 14.22 6.53
N ARG A 184 7.22 14.16 6.33
CA ARG A 184 6.22 14.36 7.38
C ARG A 184 5.60 13.02 7.77
N THR A 185 5.29 12.86 9.05
CA THR A 185 4.55 11.69 9.53
C THR A 185 3.20 12.11 10.07
N GLY A 186 2.20 11.31 9.85
CA GLY A 186 0.85 11.58 10.35
C GLY A 186 -0.16 10.57 9.84
N VAL A 187 -1.41 10.83 10.20
CA VAL A 187 -2.54 10.03 9.74
C VAL A 187 -2.99 10.53 8.37
N VAL A 188 -3.23 9.61 7.45
CA VAL A 188 -3.79 9.89 6.13
C VAL A 188 -5.26 9.48 6.13
N HIS A 189 -6.11 10.27 5.51
CA HIS A 189 -7.52 9.92 5.31
C HIS A 189 -7.67 9.26 3.93
N THR A 190 -8.24 8.06 3.89
CA THR A 190 -8.53 7.37 2.62
C THR A 190 -10.02 7.35 2.38
N THR A 191 -10.46 7.85 1.22
CA THR A 191 -11.88 7.99 0.86
C THR A 191 -12.17 7.49 -0.55
N ASP A 192 -13.40 7.01 -0.78
CA ASP A 192 -13.96 6.71 -2.11
C ASP A 192 -14.62 7.95 -2.76
N TYR A 193 -14.73 9.06 -2.04
CA TYR A 193 -15.41 10.27 -2.47
C TYR A 193 -14.50 11.23 -3.23
N ARG A 194 -14.50 11.17 -4.58
CA ARG A 194 -13.55 11.93 -5.41
C ARG A 194 -13.77 13.44 -5.41
N PHE A 195 -14.98 13.94 -5.33
CA PHE A 195 -15.30 15.38 -5.39
C PHE A 195 -15.62 15.98 -4.01
N TRP A 196 -14.99 15.45 -2.97
CA TRP A 196 -15.15 15.91 -1.59
C TRP A 196 -14.75 17.38 -1.39
N GLU A 197 -13.90 17.94 -2.26
CA GLU A 197 -13.45 19.34 -2.20
C GLU A 197 -14.60 20.34 -2.30
N PHE A 198 -15.77 19.91 -2.78
CA PHE A 198 -16.98 20.71 -2.88
C PHE A 198 -17.99 20.46 -1.74
N ASP A 199 -17.63 19.64 -0.75
CA ASP A 199 -18.45 19.30 0.41
C ASP A 199 -17.88 19.91 1.68
N GLU A 200 -18.51 20.97 2.18
CA GLU A 200 -18.05 21.68 3.39
C GLU A 200 -18.15 20.83 4.66
N ARG A 201 -19.08 19.86 4.72
CA ARG A 201 -19.17 18.94 5.86
C ARG A 201 -18.00 17.97 5.88
N PHE A 202 -17.64 17.47 4.71
CA PHE A 202 -16.49 16.58 4.58
C PHE A 202 -15.18 17.31 4.93
N LYS A 203 -15.01 18.57 4.49
CA LYS A 203 -13.87 19.40 4.89
C LYS A 203 -13.79 19.59 6.40
N GLN A 204 -14.93 19.86 7.04
CA GLN A 204 -15.00 20.00 8.49
C GLN A 204 -14.62 18.68 9.19
N GLN A 205 -15.08 17.53 8.69
CA GLN A 205 -14.69 16.22 9.20
C GLN A 205 -13.17 16.01 9.11
N LEU A 206 -12.55 16.27 7.96
CA LEU A 206 -11.09 16.16 7.77
C LEU A 206 -10.32 17.02 8.76
N TYR A 207 -10.82 18.23 9.04
CA TYR A 207 -10.22 19.13 10.03
C TYR A 207 -10.33 18.56 11.46
N GLU A 208 -11.46 18.01 11.84
CA GLU A 208 -11.70 17.40 13.16
C GLU A 208 -10.86 16.14 13.37
N GLU A 209 -10.69 15.32 12.33
CA GLU A 209 -9.85 14.12 12.30
C GLU A 209 -8.35 14.45 12.37
N ARG A 210 -7.96 15.71 12.09
CA ARG A 210 -6.56 16.15 12.00
C ARG A 210 -5.73 15.30 11.03
N ALA A 211 -6.35 14.87 9.96
CA ALA A 211 -5.66 14.15 8.89
C ALA A 211 -4.59 15.06 8.27
N LEU A 212 -3.40 14.49 8.05
CA LEU A 212 -2.29 15.21 7.43
C LEU A 212 -2.46 15.33 5.93
N ALA A 213 -2.98 14.29 5.32
CA ALA A 213 -3.20 14.19 3.88
C ALA A 213 -4.41 13.31 3.58
N ILE A 214 -4.85 13.32 2.32
CA ILE A 214 -5.97 12.51 1.82
C ILE A 214 -5.57 11.80 0.53
N ASP A 215 -6.00 10.55 0.42
CA ASP A 215 -5.82 9.71 -0.76
C ASP A 215 -7.05 8.81 -1.01
N MET A 216 -6.93 7.83 -1.90
CA MET A 216 -8.00 6.89 -2.22
C MET A 216 -7.62 5.41 -2.00
N GLU A 217 -6.41 5.08 -1.48
CA GLU A 217 -5.91 3.70 -1.44
C GLU A 217 -5.24 3.27 -0.13
N THR A 218 -4.55 4.16 0.57
CA THR A 218 -3.62 3.80 1.66
C THR A 218 -4.27 2.95 2.76
N ALA A 219 -5.47 3.32 3.23
CA ALA A 219 -6.14 2.54 4.28
C ALA A 219 -6.51 1.14 3.83
N THR A 220 -6.95 0.99 2.59
CA THR A 220 -7.25 -0.32 1.99
C THR A 220 -5.99 -1.16 1.87
N LEU A 221 -4.92 -0.60 1.33
CA LEU A 221 -3.64 -1.30 1.18
C LEU A 221 -3.12 -1.81 2.54
N PHE A 222 -3.17 -0.98 3.59
CA PHE A 222 -2.74 -1.39 4.92
C PHE A 222 -3.65 -2.46 5.53
N SER A 223 -4.97 -2.27 5.46
CA SER A 223 -5.93 -3.22 6.06
C SER A 223 -5.93 -4.57 5.35
N VAL A 224 -5.96 -4.58 4.02
CA VAL A 224 -5.95 -5.81 3.23
C VAL A 224 -4.57 -6.47 3.28
N GLY A 225 -3.49 -5.69 3.28
CA GLY A 225 -2.13 -6.19 3.46
C GLY A 225 -1.98 -6.92 4.78
N PHE A 226 -2.50 -6.35 5.88
CA PHE A 226 -2.52 -7.03 7.18
C PHE A 226 -3.34 -8.32 7.12
N ALA A 227 -4.57 -8.29 6.60
CA ALA A 227 -5.45 -9.44 6.50
C ALA A 227 -4.87 -10.55 5.59
N SER A 228 -4.22 -10.17 4.48
CA SER A 228 -3.61 -11.10 3.50
C SER A 228 -2.17 -11.48 3.83
N LYS A 229 -1.60 -10.95 4.94
CA LYS A 229 -0.20 -11.16 5.35
C LYS A 229 0.83 -10.70 4.30
N VAL A 230 0.49 -9.68 3.54
CA VAL A 230 1.39 -8.98 2.64
C VAL A 230 2.01 -7.80 3.41
N PRO A 231 3.34 -7.83 3.68
CA PRO A 231 4.01 -6.71 4.33
C PRO A 231 3.94 -5.47 3.46
N ILE A 232 3.32 -4.40 3.95
CA ILE A 232 3.14 -3.18 3.17
C ILE A 232 3.45 -1.92 3.96
N GLY A 233 4.18 -1.02 3.33
CA GLY A 233 4.38 0.37 3.72
C GLY A 233 3.92 1.32 2.62
N ALA A 234 4.00 2.61 2.88
CA ALA A 234 3.72 3.65 1.89
C ALA A 234 4.64 4.84 2.07
N LEU A 235 4.97 5.48 0.96
CA LEU A 235 5.53 6.82 0.90
C LEU A 235 4.65 7.60 -0.08
N LEU A 236 4.07 8.71 0.37
CA LEU A 236 3.17 9.51 -0.44
C LEU A 236 3.81 10.83 -0.80
N LEU A 237 3.55 11.31 -2.01
CA LEU A 237 3.97 12.61 -2.51
C LEU A 237 2.80 13.58 -2.49
N VAL A 238 2.96 14.73 -1.84
CA VAL A 238 1.94 15.80 -1.86
C VAL A 238 1.89 16.40 -3.27
N SER A 239 0.76 16.25 -3.93
CA SER A 239 0.56 16.69 -5.31
C SER A 239 -0.25 17.98 -5.43
N ASP A 240 -1.01 18.33 -4.43
CA ASP A 240 -1.90 19.49 -4.37
C ASP A 240 -2.27 19.80 -2.91
N LEU A 241 -2.83 20.99 -2.71
CA LEU A 241 -3.25 21.48 -1.40
C LEU A 241 -4.74 21.84 -1.46
N PRO A 242 -5.65 20.86 -1.49
CA PRO A 242 -7.04 21.06 -1.88
C PRO A 242 -7.85 21.96 -0.94
N LEU A 243 -7.38 22.23 0.29
CA LEU A 243 -8.02 23.15 1.22
C LEU A 243 -7.57 24.62 1.06
N THR A 244 -6.66 24.91 0.13
CA THR A 244 -6.23 26.28 -0.19
C THR A 244 -7.01 26.83 -1.38
N GLU A 245 -7.07 28.17 -1.50
CA GLU A 245 -7.71 28.82 -2.63
C GLU A 245 -7.01 28.42 -3.95
N GLY A 246 -7.78 27.92 -4.91
CA GLY A 246 -7.24 27.38 -6.17
C GLY A 246 -6.46 26.06 -6.05
N GLY A 247 -6.51 25.41 -4.87
CA GLY A 247 -5.71 24.24 -4.55
C GLY A 247 -6.22 22.91 -5.15
N VAL A 248 -7.41 22.91 -5.75
CA VAL A 248 -7.91 21.72 -6.45
C VAL A 248 -7.11 21.52 -7.74
N LYS A 249 -6.55 20.33 -7.88
CA LYS A 249 -5.57 19.97 -8.90
C LYS A 249 -6.14 20.07 -10.33
N THR A 250 -5.55 20.90 -11.14
CA THR A 250 -5.79 20.98 -12.59
C THR A 250 -4.85 20.04 -13.35
N ARG A 251 -5.14 19.83 -14.66
CA ARG A 251 -4.30 19.00 -15.52
C ARG A 251 -2.85 19.52 -15.63
N ASP A 252 -2.68 20.82 -15.72
CA ASP A 252 -1.36 21.43 -15.89
C ASP A 252 -0.57 21.39 -14.59
N GLN A 253 -1.20 21.62 -13.46
CA GLN A 253 -0.60 21.43 -12.14
C GLN A 253 -0.19 19.98 -11.92
N ALA A 254 -1.04 19.01 -12.30
CA ALA A 254 -0.70 17.60 -12.22
C ALA A 254 0.58 17.27 -13.01
N ARG A 255 0.69 17.76 -14.26
CA ARG A 255 1.88 17.55 -15.09
C ARG A 255 3.13 18.17 -14.46
N ALA A 256 3.04 19.40 -13.97
CA ALA A 256 4.16 20.07 -13.33
C ALA A 256 4.70 19.30 -12.13
N VAL A 257 3.80 18.79 -11.26
CA VAL A 257 4.17 17.97 -10.09
C VAL A 257 4.84 16.67 -10.54
N PHE A 258 4.28 15.98 -11.53
CA PHE A 258 4.86 14.74 -12.02
C PHE A 258 6.30 14.95 -12.55
N HIS A 259 6.53 16.00 -13.31
CA HIS A 259 7.87 16.28 -13.82
C HIS A 259 8.87 16.76 -12.77
N ALA A 260 8.42 17.45 -11.73
CA ALA A 260 9.31 18.03 -10.73
C ALA A 260 9.71 17.07 -9.60
N HIS A 261 8.83 16.15 -9.20
CA HIS A 261 8.98 15.43 -7.93
C HIS A 261 8.93 13.90 -8.03
N THR A 262 8.31 13.32 -9.08
CA THR A 262 8.11 11.88 -9.14
C THR A 262 9.37 11.09 -9.38
N ASP A 263 10.35 11.65 -10.10
CA ASP A 263 11.64 10.98 -10.33
C ASP A 263 12.32 10.67 -8.99
N ARG A 264 12.38 11.66 -8.11
CA ARG A 264 12.98 11.47 -6.79
C ARG A 264 12.17 10.52 -5.92
N HIS A 265 10.85 10.58 -6.01
CA HIS A 265 9.97 9.71 -5.26
C HIS A 265 10.14 8.23 -5.63
N ILE A 266 10.21 7.92 -6.93
CA ILE A 266 10.44 6.54 -7.40
C ILE A 266 11.87 6.07 -7.08
N GLU A 267 12.89 6.92 -7.18
CA GLU A 267 14.27 6.61 -6.83
C GLU A 267 14.39 6.17 -5.36
N ILE A 268 13.75 6.91 -4.45
CA ILE A 268 13.69 6.54 -3.01
C ILE A 268 13.05 5.16 -2.84
N GLY A 269 11.92 4.91 -3.52
CA GLY A 269 11.23 3.62 -3.44
C GLY A 269 12.07 2.47 -3.98
N ILE A 270 12.72 2.63 -5.11
CA ILE A 270 13.63 1.64 -5.70
C ILE A 270 14.78 1.36 -4.75
N ARG A 271 15.45 2.40 -4.25
CA ARG A 271 16.57 2.25 -3.33
C ARG A 271 16.14 1.51 -2.07
N ALA A 272 15.02 1.90 -1.46
CA ALA A 272 14.51 1.24 -0.25
C ALA A 272 14.21 -0.26 -0.48
N MET A 273 13.57 -0.59 -1.59
CA MET A 273 13.22 -1.97 -1.92
C MET A 273 14.46 -2.80 -2.30
N SER A 274 15.39 -2.25 -3.08
CA SER A 274 16.65 -2.94 -3.44
C SER A 274 17.51 -3.21 -2.21
N GLU A 275 17.64 -2.27 -1.28
CA GLU A 275 18.38 -2.50 -0.04
C GLU A 275 17.74 -3.58 0.85
N ILE A 276 16.40 -3.67 0.88
CA ILE A 276 15.70 -4.78 1.54
C ILE A 276 16.00 -6.11 0.84
N ALA A 277 16.07 -6.13 -0.50
CA ALA A 277 16.40 -7.32 -1.28
C ALA A 277 17.82 -7.80 -0.98
N GLU A 278 18.80 -6.90 -1.02
CA GLU A 278 20.22 -7.19 -0.79
C GLU A 278 20.50 -7.68 0.63
N ARG A 279 19.90 -7.07 1.62
CA ARG A 279 20.08 -7.44 3.03
C ARG A 279 19.39 -8.75 3.40
N GLY A 280 18.54 -9.33 2.51
CA GLY A 280 17.81 -10.57 2.77
C GLY A 280 16.89 -10.49 4.00
N GLU A 281 16.52 -9.28 4.43
CA GLU A 281 15.74 -9.08 5.65
C GLU A 281 14.31 -9.57 5.50
N HIS A 282 13.93 -10.53 6.35
CA HIS A 282 12.56 -10.97 6.48
C HIS A 282 11.77 -9.95 7.28
N ILE A 283 10.85 -9.26 6.63
CA ILE A 283 9.86 -8.43 7.32
C ILE A 283 8.82 -9.37 7.91
N ARG A 284 8.78 -9.43 9.24
CA ARG A 284 7.82 -10.28 9.95
C ARG A 284 6.59 -9.47 10.28
N HIS A 285 5.42 -9.99 9.95
CA HIS A 285 4.17 -9.55 10.54
C HIS A 285 3.99 -10.11 11.95
N TYR A 286 3.21 -9.42 12.76
CA TYR A 286 2.66 -10.03 13.96
C TYR A 286 1.85 -11.27 13.56
N ARG A 287 2.15 -12.36 14.21
CA ARG A 287 1.29 -13.55 14.17
C ARG A 287 0.43 -13.49 15.41
N TRP A 288 -0.87 -13.47 15.22
CA TRP A 288 -1.83 -13.66 16.28
C TRP A 288 -1.85 -15.13 16.72
#